data_ee50c9937087b689821e06785201cff0
#
_entry.id   ee50c9937087b689821e06785201cff0
#
_cell.length_a   1.000
_cell.length_b   1.000
_cell.length_c   1.000
_cell.angle_alpha   90.00
_cell.angle_beta   90.00
_cell.angle_gamma   90.00
#
_symmetry.space_group_name_H-M   'P 1'
#
loop_
_entity.id
_entity.type
_entity.pdbx_description
1 polymer ?
#
loop_
_entity_poly.entity_id
_entity_poly.type
_entity_poly.pdbx_seq_one_letter_code
_entity_poly.pdbx_strand_id
1 'polypeptide(L)'
;MKSTRTKYSTVVAALTVLPILSGCANGDSVVEGAGAESRDQIVVAADASVESSVLAEVYTTVLSSSGLSARVESVGGGRNQSLEALDSARVTLMPEFTGALLDHYDPSSPARKADDVFEALSRSLPEGLSVSDYAMAEDRAVVALDTAYAQSLGAKTIEAFAPSCAAATPVVSARFVEDGAVEQLAEGAGCVFAGVDQATPADVPGARVFGTTTLSALAQSDAVTVLADSNHVLAAQNVVPLFRTGALGDSAVKALSVVAGELSTTDLAAMIDQVRTGNASASEVARTWWDTRQ
;
A
#
# COMPACT_ATOMS: atom_id res chain seq x y z
N MET A 1 -79.63 5.49 26.84
CA MET A 1 -80.17 5.53 28.23
C MET A 1 -79.03 5.71 29.23
N LYS A 2 -79.19 6.70 30.09
CA LYS A 2 -78.40 7.05 31.29
C LYS A 2 -76.96 7.41 31.12
N SER A 3 -76.51 8.68 31.04
CA SER A 3 -76.53 9.83 31.98
C SER A 3 -75.92 9.52 33.36
N THR A 4 -74.83 10.16 33.67
CA THR A 4 -74.60 10.98 34.90
C THR A 4 -73.14 11.46 34.93
N ARG A 5 -72.83 12.74 34.71
CA ARG A 5 -72.61 13.90 35.63
C ARG A 5 -71.31 13.79 36.48
N THR A 6 -70.36 14.61 36.06
CA THR A 6 -69.80 15.82 36.69
C THR A 6 -69.47 15.78 38.18
N LYS A 7 -68.19 16.04 38.55
CA LYS A 7 -67.86 16.93 39.70
C LYS A 7 -66.49 17.60 39.48
N TYR A 8 -66.52 18.91 39.39
CA TYR A 8 -65.42 19.82 39.55
C TYR A 8 -65.00 19.86 41.05
N SER A 9 -63.66 19.97 41.29
CA SER A 9 -63.15 20.44 42.57
C SER A 9 -61.93 21.30 42.33
N THR A 10 -62.12 22.56 42.60
CA THR A 10 -61.13 23.67 42.59
C THR A 10 -60.46 23.68 43.98
N VAL A 11 -59.08 23.74 43.98
CA VAL A 11 -58.36 24.20 45.21
C VAL A 11 -57.11 24.94 44.71
N VAL A 12 -57.17 26.22 44.77
CA VAL A 12 -56.45 27.30 45.44
C VAL A 12 -54.90 27.20 45.43
N ALA A 13 -54.38 28.28 44.89
CA ALA A 13 -52.94 28.71 44.80
C ALA A 13 -52.34 28.88 46.24
N ALA A 14 -51.09 28.55 46.35
CA ALA A 14 -50.18 29.13 47.33
C ALA A 14 -48.83 29.48 46.64
N LEU A 15 -48.65 30.79 46.45
CA LEU A 15 -47.36 31.42 46.12
C LEU A 15 -46.48 31.34 47.37
N THR A 16 -45.31 30.73 47.24
CA THR A 16 -44.19 30.94 48.14
C THR A 16 -42.97 31.43 47.34
N VAL A 17 -42.68 32.69 47.56
CA VAL A 17 -41.45 33.35 47.12
C VAL A 17 -40.32 32.93 48.06
N LEU A 18 -39.20 32.40 47.51
CA LEU A 18 -37.94 32.25 48.25
C LEU A 18 -36.80 32.93 47.48
N PRO A 19 -35.81 33.48 48.20
CA PRO A 19 -34.89 34.45 47.67
C PRO A 19 -33.72 33.87 46.92
N ILE A 20 -33.24 34.63 45.94
CA ILE A 20 -32.02 34.43 45.16
C ILE A 20 -30.83 34.66 46.09
N LEU A 21 -30.05 33.60 46.34
CA LEU A 21 -28.68 33.69 46.85
C LEU A 21 -27.72 33.51 45.68
N SER A 22 -27.10 34.58 45.27
CA SER A 22 -25.97 34.61 44.35
C SER A 22 -24.78 33.94 45.02
N GLY A 23 -24.39 32.79 44.52
CA GLY A 23 -23.14 32.09 44.86
C GLY A 23 -22.33 31.95 43.60
N CYS A 24 -21.32 32.85 43.41
CA CYS A 24 -20.22 32.58 42.49
C CYS A 24 -19.37 31.45 43.05
N ALA A 25 -19.41 30.29 42.41
CA ALA A 25 -18.41 29.27 42.58
C ALA A 25 -17.88 28.93 41.19
N ASN A 26 -16.66 29.34 40.91
CA ASN A 26 -15.85 28.77 39.83
C ASN A 26 -15.71 27.28 40.09
N GLY A 27 -16.42 26.50 39.32
CA GLY A 27 -16.24 25.08 39.20
C GLY A 27 -16.06 24.79 37.71
N ASP A 28 -14.83 24.55 37.30
CA ASP A 28 -14.52 23.90 36.05
C ASP A 28 -15.21 22.52 36.05
N SER A 29 -16.41 22.47 35.53
CA SER A 29 -17.02 21.22 35.11
C SER A 29 -16.37 20.90 33.77
N VAL A 30 -15.29 20.14 33.81
CA VAL A 30 -14.84 19.35 32.67
C VAL A 30 -16.00 18.43 32.32
N VAL A 31 -16.78 18.81 31.32
CA VAL A 31 -17.66 17.90 30.61
C VAL A 31 -16.71 16.96 29.87
N GLU A 32 -16.41 15.82 30.47
CA GLU A 32 -15.88 14.69 29.73
C GLU A 32 -16.88 14.39 28.62
N GLY A 33 -16.60 14.92 27.43
CA GLY A 33 -17.32 14.61 26.22
C GLY A 33 -17.01 13.17 25.84
N ALA A 34 -17.80 12.24 26.30
CA ALA A 34 -17.93 10.93 25.67
C ALA A 34 -18.40 11.18 24.23
N GLY A 35 -17.46 11.16 23.26
CA GLY A 35 -17.82 11.33 21.86
C GLY A 35 -16.73 11.89 20.95
N ALA A 36 -15.49 12.07 21.40
CA ALA A 36 -14.37 12.56 20.56
C ALA A 36 -13.46 11.44 20.01
N GLU A 37 -13.76 10.17 20.20
CA GLU A 37 -12.84 9.08 19.85
C GLU A 37 -12.86 8.64 18.39
N SER A 38 -13.59 9.29 17.49
CA SER A 38 -13.79 8.72 16.15
C SER A 38 -13.32 9.57 14.96
N ARG A 39 -12.78 10.79 15.15
CA ARG A 39 -12.41 11.65 14.01
C ARG A 39 -10.92 11.71 13.69
N ASP A 40 -10.06 11.24 14.56
CA ASP A 40 -8.61 11.38 14.43
C ASP A 40 -7.88 10.05 14.22
N GLN A 41 -8.57 8.91 14.13
CA GLN A 41 -7.90 7.63 13.92
C GLN A 41 -7.62 7.40 12.44
N ILE A 42 -6.34 7.24 12.11
CA ILE A 42 -5.90 6.88 10.76
C ILE A 42 -6.13 5.37 10.56
N VAL A 43 -6.94 5.02 9.56
CA VAL A 43 -7.24 3.64 9.21
C VAL A 43 -6.49 3.28 7.93
N VAL A 44 -5.56 2.33 8.02
CA VAL A 44 -4.75 1.87 6.90
C VAL A 44 -5.36 0.60 6.32
N ALA A 45 -5.70 0.62 5.04
CA ALA A 45 -6.24 -0.55 4.37
C ALA A 45 -5.17 -1.63 4.18
N ALA A 46 -5.56 -2.90 4.37
CA ALA A 46 -4.81 -4.06 3.91
C ALA A 46 -5.73 -4.93 3.05
N ASP A 47 -5.36 -5.20 1.82
CA ASP A 47 -6.04 -6.15 0.95
C ASP A 47 -5.65 -7.61 1.30
N ALA A 48 -6.03 -8.57 0.46
CA ALA A 48 -5.77 -9.98 0.73
C ALA A 48 -4.31 -10.42 0.50
N SER A 49 -3.45 -9.54 -0.05
CA SER A 49 -2.04 -9.85 -0.32
C SER A 49 -1.17 -9.73 0.93
N VAL A 50 -0.09 -10.50 0.97
CA VAL A 50 0.92 -10.40 2.04
C VAL A 50 1.63 -9.05 1.97
N GLU A 51 1.92 -8.59 0.77
CA GLU A 51 2.57 -7.30 0.50
C GLU A 51 1.77 -6.14 1.10
N SER A 52 0.47 -6.08 0.80
CA SER A 52 -0.42 -5.05 1.34
C SER A 52 -0.52 -5.13 2.86
N SER A 53 -0.60 -6.34 3.42
CA SER A 53 -0.64 -6.54 4.88
C SER A 53 0.64 -6.05 5.56
N VAL A 54 1.82 -6.38 5.02
CA VAL A 54 3.11 -5.91 5.55
C VAL A 54 3.23 -4.39 5.46
N LEU A 55 2.92 -3.81 4.30
CA LEU A 55 3.00 -2.36 4.10
C LEU A 55 2.01 -1.60 4.98
N ALA A 56 0.79 -2.10 5.15
CA ALA A 56 -0.20 -1.50 6.05
C ALA A 56 0.29 -1.47 7.50
N GLU A 57 0.93 -2.55 7.96
CA GLU A 57 1.53 -2.61 9.31
C GLU A 57 2.77 -1.70 9.43
N VAL A 58 3.59 -1.56 8.37
CA VAL A 58 4.72 -0.61 8.35
C VAL A 58 4.20 0.82 8.52
N TYR A 59 3.23 1.25 7.73
CA TYR A 59 2.64 2.59 7.86
C TYR A 59 2.00 2.79 9.23
N THR A 60 1.23 1.81 9.71
CA THR A 60 0.58 1.87 11.03
C THR A 60 1.60 1.99 12.16
N THR A 61 2.69 1.23 12.09
CA THR A 61 3.77 1.25 13.10
C THR A 61 4.43 2.62 13.15
N VAL A 62 4.80 3.20 12.01
CA VAL A 62 5.48 4.51 11.96
C VAL A 62 4.53 5.64 12.39
N LEU A 63 3.27 5.62 11.95
CA LEU A 63 2.25 6.58 12.39
C LEU A 63 2.06 6.53 13.91
N SER A 64 1.92 5.32 14.47
CA SER A 64 1.74 5.13 15.92
C SER A 64 2.97 5.56 16.72
N SER A 65 4.17 5.26 16.25
CA SER A 65 5.42 5.71 16.87
C SER A 65 5.61 7.23 16.82
N SER A 66 4.95 7.90 15.88
CA SER A 66 4.88 9.37 15.79
C SER A 66 3.80 9.98 16.69
N GLY A 67 3.17 9.19 17.56
CA GLY A 67 2.13 9.65 18.50
C GLY A 67 0.72 9.79 17.90
N LEU A 68 0.51 9.27 16.69
CA LEU A 68 -0.79 9.29 16.02
C LEU A 68 -1.57 8.00 16.31
N SER A 69 -2.90 8.10 16.41
CA SER A 69 -3.75 6.92 16.50
C SER A 69 -3.92 6.29 15.12
N ALA A 70 -3.38 5.09 14.93
CA ALA A 70 -3.46 4.37 13.66
C ALA A 70 -3.82 2.90 13.88
N ARG A 71 -4.50 2.29 12.91
CA ARG A 71 -4.81 0.85 12.89
C ARG A 71 -4.89 0.32 11.47
N VAL A 72 -4.66 -0.96 11.32
CA VAL A 72 -4.93 -1.66 10.07
C VAL A 72 -6.40 -2.10 10.01
N GLU A 73 -6.99 -2.04 8.82
CA GLU A 73 -8.28 -2.64 8.50
C GLU A 73 -8.16 -3.54 7.28
N SER A 74 -8.46 -4.82 7.44
CA SER A 74 -8.53 -5.74 6.31
C SER A 74 -9.78 -5.46 5.49
N VAL A 75 -9.60 -5.12 4.23
CA VAL A 75 -10.69 -4.82 3.29
C VAL A 75 -11.06 -6.03 2.41
N GLY A 76 -10.19 -7.05 2.41
CA GLY A 76 -10.33 -8.22 1.55
C GLY A 76 -10.11 -7.89 0.07
N GLY A 77 -10.18 -8.89 -0.80
CA GLY A 77 -10.02 -8.70 -2.25
C GLY A 77 -8.67 -8.06 -2.64
N GLY A 78 -8.67 -7.16 -3.59
CA GLY A 78 -7.49 -6.44 -4.09
C GLY A 78 -7.73 -4.92 -4.19
N ARG A 79 -7.02 -4.27 -5.12
CA ARG A 79 -7.04 -2.81 -5.31
C ARG A 79 -8.44 -2.22 -5.37
N ASN A 80 -9.37 -2.79 -6.14
CA ASN A 80 -10.71 -2.22 -6.29
C ASN A 80 -11.47 -2.13 -4.96
N GLN A 81 -11.37 -3.16 -4.09
CA GLN A 81 -11.98 -3.16 -2.76
C GLN A 81 -11.33 -2.14 -1.83
N SER A 82 -10.01 -1.97 -1.93
CA SER A 82 -9.28 -0.94 -1.18
C SER A 82 -9.66 0.46 -1.62
N LEU A 83 -9.79 0.72 -2.93
CA LEU A 83 -10.26 2.00 -3.47
C LEU A 83 -11.71 2.29 -3.04
N GLU A 84 -12.61 1.31 -3.09
CA GLU A 84 -13.99 1.47 -2.60
C GLU A 84 -14.02 1.81 -1.10
N ALA A 85 -13.17 1.18 -0.30
CA ALA A 85 -13.04 1.48 1.12
C ALA A 85 -12.49 2.90 1.37
N LEU A 86 -11.56 3.37 0.52
CA LEU A 86 -11.00 4.72 0.56
C LEU A 86 -12.07 5.76 0.16
N ASP A 87 -12.80 5.54 -0.92
CA ASP A 87 -13.86 6.43 -1.42
C ASP A 87 -15.01 6.56 -0.43
N SER A 88 -15.42 5.45 0.20
CA SER A 88 -16.47 5.44 1.22
C SER A 88 -16.03 5.98 2.59
N ALA A 89 -14.78 6.43 2.72
CA ALA A 89 -14.18 6.90 3.97
C ALA A 89 -14.10 5.82 5.08
N ARG A 90 -14.20 4.54 4.74
CA ARG A 90 -14.00 3.43 5.67
C ARG A 90 -12.54 3.30 6.08
N VAL A 91 -11.63 3.62 5.17
CA VAL A 91 -10.20 3.73 5.43
C VAL A 91 -9.69 5.14 5.09
N THR A 92 -8.57 5.52 5.67
CA THR A 92 -7.96 6.85 5.49
C THR A 92 -6.90 6.84 4.39
N LEU A 93 -6.10 5.76 4.35
CA LEU A 93 -5.04 5.56 3.37
C LEU A 93 -4.89 4.06 3.02
N MET A 94 -4.25 3.80 1.90
CA MET A 94 -3.86 2.45 1.48
C MET A 94 -2.45 2.45 0.89
N PRO A 95 -1.65 1.40 1.14
CA PRO A 95 -0.39 1.21 0.43
C PRO A 95 -0.65 0.84 -1.03
N GLU A 96 0.17 1.39 -1.94
CA GLU A 96 0.10 1.14 -3.36
C GLU A 96 1.49 1.11 -4.00
N PHE A 97 1.53 0.73 -5.28
CA PHE A 97 2.73 0.78 -6.11
C PHE A 97 2.51 1.78 -7.25
N THR A 98 3.49 2.67 -7.44
CA THR A 98 3.36 3.84 -8.33
C THR A 98 2.97 3.49 -9.75
N GLY A 99 3.63 2.52 -10.38
CA GLY A 99 3.37 2.15 -11.77
C GLY A 99 2.02 1.45 -11.96
N ALA A 100 1.65 0.55 -11.04
CA ALA A 100 0.38 -0.15 -11.11
C ALA A 100 -0.83 0.77 -10.83
N LEU A 101 -0.62 1.79 -9.99
CA LEU A 101 -1.62 2.82 -9.74
C LEU A 101 -1.72 3.80 -10.92
N LEU A 102 -0.57 4.13 -11.55
CA LEU A 102 -0.57 4.93 -12.78
C LEU A 102 -1.30 4.22 -13.92
N ASP A 103 -1.01 2.92 -14.14
CA ASP A 103 -1.70 2.12 -15.16
C ASP A 103 -3.22 2.07 -14.94
N HIS A 104 -3.65 2.05 -13.67
CA HIS A 104 -5.07 2.07 -13.33
C HIS A 104 -5.76 3.38 -13.74
N TYR A 105 -5.09 4.54 -13.61
CA TYR A 105 -5.68 5.86 -13.89
C TYR A 105 -5.31 6.41 -15.27
N ASP A 106 -4.15 6.05 -15.81
CA ASP A 106 -3.67 6.43 -17.15
C ASP A 106 -2.87 5.29 -17.79
N PRO A 107 -3.56 4.25 -18.32
CA PRO A 107 -2.89 3.10 -18.95
C PRO A 107 -2.12 3.46 -20.22
N SER A 108 -2.29 4.68 -20.74
CA SER A 108 -1.56 5.18 -21.92
C SER A 108 -0.24 5.87 -21.59
N SER A 109 0.11 6.02 -20.32
CA SER A 109 1.31 6.72 -19.88
C SER A 109 2.58 6.00 -20.34
N PRO A 110 3.52 6.71 -21.02
CA PRO A 110 4.80 6.14 -21.41
C PRO A 110 5.86 6.18 -20.29
N ALA A 111 5.50 6.70 -19.10
CA ALA A 111 6.45 6.86 -18.00
C ALA A 111 7.00 5.50 -17.52
N ARG A 112 8.31 5.44 -17.27
CA ARG A 112 9.00 4.22 -16.83
C ARG A 112 9.93 4.46 -15.64
N LYS A 113 10.63 5.59 -15.58
CA LYS A 113 11.50 5.94 -14.46
C LYS A 113 10.71 6.34 -13.24
N ALA A 114 11.24 6.11 -12.04
CA ALA A 114 10.54 6.35 -10.78
C ALA A 114 9.95 7.78 -10.68
N ASP A 115 10.76 8.80 -10.95
CA ASP A 115 10.31 10.20 -10.87
C ASP A 115 9.25 10.51 -11.94
N ASP A 116 9.43 10.02 -13.18
CA ASP A 116 8.49 10.24 -14.28
C ASP A 116 7.14 9.54 -14.01
N VAL A 117 7.19 8.31 -13.47
CA VAL A 117 6.01 7.54 -13.07
C VAL A 117 5.27 8.24 -11.94
N PHE A 118 5.98 8.71 -10.92
CA PHE A 118 5.38 9.40 -9.79
C PHE A 118 4.76 10.75 -10.20
N GLU A 119 5.43 11.50 -11.07
CA GLU A 119 4.91 12.75 -11.61
C GLU A 119 3.66 12.52 -12.47
N ALA A 120 3.69 11.50 -13.36
CA ALA A 120 2.55 11.13 -14.18
C ALA A 120 1.38 10.67 -13.30
N LEU A 121 1.63 9.81 -12.30
CA LEU A 121 0.63 9.37 -11.34
C LEU A 121 -0.02 10.56 -10.63
N SER A 122 0.79 11.47 -10.09
CA SER A 122 0.27 12.63 -9.36
C SER A 122 -0.67 13.51 -10.21
N ARG A 123 -0.44 13.56 -11.53
CA ARG A 123 -1.32 14.28 -12.47
C ARG A 123 -2.57 13.50 -12.87
N SER A 124 -2.51 12.16 -12.82
CA SER A 124 -3.60 11.28 -13.27
C SER A 124 -4.59 10.93 -12.16
N LEU A 125 -4.24 11.26 -10.90
CA LEU A 125 -5.14 10.98 -9.78
C LEU A 125 -6.46 11.76 -9.91
N PRO A 126 -7.60 11.12 -9.60
CA PRO A 126 -8.88 11.82 -9.52
C PRO A 126 -8.86 12.92 -8.47
N GLU A 127 -9.70 13.93 -8.67
CA GLU A 127 -9.94 14.95 -7.64
C GLU A 127 -10.36 14.28 -6.31
N GLY A 128 -9.75 14.71 -5.23
CA GLY A 128 -10.00 14.16 -3.89
C GLY A 128 -9.05 13.03 -3.46
N LEU A 129 -8.16 12.56 -4.34
CA LEU A 129 -7.08 11.63 -3.98
C LEU A 129 -5.70 12.30 -4.05
N SER A 130 -4.80 11.84 -3.21
CA SER A 130 -3.42 12.32 -3.13
C SER A 130 -2.47 11.20 -2.78
N VAL A 131 -1.22 11.34 -3.18
CA VAL A 131 -0.09 10.53 -2.73
C VAL A 131 0.92 11.42 -2.02
N SER A 132 1.74 10.87 -1.12
CA SER A 132 2.93 11.55 -0.61
C SER A 132 4.18 10.95 -1.25
N ASP A 133 5.36 11.26 -0.68
CA ASP A 133 6.62 10.75 -1.21
C ASP A 133 6.61 9.22 -1.35
N TYR A 134 7.17 8.71 -2.43
CA TYR A 134 7.35 7.28 -2.65
C TYR A 134 8.64 6.77 -1.98
N ALA A 135 8.63 5.49 -1.58
CA ALA A 135 9.81 4.83 -1.03
C ALA A 135 10.75 4.30 -2.12
N MET A 136 12.03 4.08 -1.74
CA MET A 136 12.96 3.36 -2.60
C MET A 136 12.58 1.89 -2.78
N ALA A 137 11.81 1.33 -1.83
CA ALA A 137 11.23 -0.01 -1.96
C ALA A 137 10.31 -0.08 -3.18
N GLU A 138 10.47 -1.16 -3.97
CA GLU A 138 9.69 -1.37 -5.19
C GLU A 138 9.34 -2.85 -5.39
N ASP A 139 8.22 -3.10 -6.06
CA ASP A 139 7.82 -4.42 -6.57
C ASP A 139 7.83 -4.45 -8.10
N ARG A 140 8.95 -4.04 -8.68
CA ARG A 140 9.12 -3.92 -10.13
C ARG A 140 9.32 -5.29 -10.79
N ALA A 141 8.76 -5.46 -11.98
CA ALA A 141 9.05 -6.60 -12.82
C ALA A 141 10.55 -6.68 -13.17
N VAL A 142 11.10 -7.89 -13.15
CA VAL A 142 12.51 -8.17 -13.47
C VAL A 142 12.63 -9.42 -14.32
N VAL A 143 13.64 -9.41 -15.20
CA VAL A 143 14.09 -10.63 -15.88
C VAL A 143 15.26 -11.19 -15.07
N ALA A 144 15.17 -12.47 -14.71
CA ALA A 144 16.21 -13.19 -14.01
C ALA A 144 16.65 -14.41 -14.82
N LEU A 145 17.95 -14.68 -14.83
CA LEU A 145 18.53 -15.86 -15.48
C LEU A 145 19.11 -16.79 -14.41
N ASP A 146 19.01 -18.10 -14.64
CA ASP A 146 19.86 -19.04 -13.90
C ASP A 146 21.31 -18.52 -13.92
N THR A 147 21.99 -18.51 -12.78
CA THR A 147 23.31 -17.86 -12.64
C THR A 147 24.36 -18.46 -13.58
N ALA A 148 24.37 -19.78 -13.76
CA ALA A 148 25.31 -20.42 -14.69
C ALA A 148 24.97 -20.06 -16.16
N TYR A 149 23.71 -19.96 -16.48
CA TYR A 149 23.25 -19.53 -17.81
C TYR A 149 23.60 -18.07 -18.10
N ALA A 150 23.38 -17.17 -17.16
CA ALA A 150 23.79 -15.77 -17.27
C ALA A 150 25.30 -15.62 -17.52
N GLN A 151 26.10 -16.39 -16.77
CA GLN A 151 27.57 -16.43 -16.95
C GLN A 151 27.95 -16.93 -18.33
N SER A 152 27.31 -17.99 -18.83
CA SER A 152 27.59 -18.56 -20.16
C SER A 152 27.30 -17.59 -21.30
N LEU A 153 26.31 -16.71 -21.12
CA LEU A 153 25.96 -15.66 -22.09
C LEU A 153 26.76 -14.37 -21.88
N GLY A 154 27.39 -14.18 -20.72
CA GLY A 154 27.95 -12.91 -20.30
C GLY A 154 26.92 -11.81 -20.10
N ALA A 155 25.64 -12.18 -19.96
CA ALA A 155 24.52 -11.24 -19.85
C ALA A 155 24.35 -10.75 -18.40
N LYS A 156 24.43 -9.43 -18.21
CA LYS A 156 24.19 -8.74 -16.93
C LYS A 156 23.09 -7.69 -17.02
N THR A 157 22.64 -7.36 -18.21
CA THR A 157 21.60 -6.37 -18.46
C THR A 157 20.55 -6.92 -19.42
N ILE A 158 19.36 -6.32 -19.43
CA ILE A 158 18.28 -6.68 -20.36
C ILE A 158 18.75 -6.54 -21.81
N GLU A 159 19.48 -5.48 -22.14
CA GLU A 159 19.98 -5.24 -23.49
C GLU A 159 21.02 -6.30 -23.94
N ALA A 160 21.87 -6.75 -23.02
CA ALA A 160 22.84 -7.81 -23.31
C ALA A 160 22.15 -9.16 -23.55
N PHE A 161 21.00 -9.40 -22.92
CA PHE A 161 20.20 -10.60 -23.09
C PHE A 161 19.25 -10.54 -24.29
N ALA A 162 18.82 -9.37 -24.72
CA ALA A 162 17.82 -9.17 -25.77
C ALA A 162 18.02 -10.01 -27.04
N PRO A 163 19.26 -10.19 -27.57
CA PRO A 163 19.50 -11.06 -28.74
C PRO A 163 19.15 -12.54 -28.51
N SER A 164 19.07 -12.98 -27.25
CA SER A 164 18.77 -14.36 -26.88
C SER A 164 17.27 -14.59 -26.60
N CYS A 165 16.45 -13.54 -26.55
CA CYS A 165 15.02 -13.62 -26.20
C CYS A 165 14.24 -14.50 -27.20
N ALA A 166 14.51 -14.39 -28.51
CA ALA A 166 13.82 -15.16 -29.54
C ALA A 166 14.00 -16.69 -29.43
N ALA A 167 15.05 -17.14 -28.71
CA ALA A 167 15.28 -18.56 -28.44
C ALA A 167 14.85 -18.97 -27.01
N ALA A 168 14.28 -18.07 -26.23
CA ALA A 168 13.90 -18.30 -24.86
C ALA A 168 12.37 -18.38 -24.69
N THR A 169 11.95 -19.29 -23.81
CA THR A 169 10.60 -19.34 -23.26
C THR A 169 10.74 -19.16 -21.75
N PRO A 170 10.59 -17.95 -21.23
CA PRO A 170 10.71 -17.72 -19.79
C PRO A 170 9.54 -18.30 -19.03
N VAL A 171 9.80 -18.73 -17.79
CA VAL A 171 8.78 -18.98 -16.80
C VAL A 171 8.46 -17.67 -16.11
N VAL A 172 7.20 -17.23 -16.19
CA VAL A 172 6.80 -15.90 -15.71
C VAL A 172 5.74 -16.00 -14.62
N SER A 173 5.85 -15.14 -13.61
CA SER A 173 4.81 -14.98 -12.60
C SER A 173 3.57 -14.28 -13.18
N ALA A 174 2.40 -14.49 -12.56
CA ALA A 174 1.18 -13.77 -12.94
C ALA A 174 1.39 -12.25 -12.92
N ARG A 175 2.02 -11.76 -11.85
CA ARG A 175 2.33 -10.32 -11.68
C ARG A 175 3.18 -9.75 -12.80
N PHE A 176 4.18 -10.49 -13.29
CA PHE A 176 5.03 -10.07 -14.42
C PHE A 176 4.20 -9.83 -15.70
N VAL A 177 3.18 -10.66 -15.94
CA VAL A 177 2.26 -10.51 -17.08
C VAL A 177 1.28 -9.36 -16.84
N GLU A 178 0.72 -9.26 -15.64
CA GLU A 178 -0.23 -8.22 -15.26
C GLU A 178 0.37 -6.81 -15.34
N ASP A 179 1.66 -6.67 -15.04
CA ASP A 179 2.39 -5.41 -15.16
C ASP A 179 2.77 -5.07 -16.62
N GLY A 180 2.38 -5.88 -17.60
CA GLY A 180 2.70 -5.67 -19.03
C GLY A 180 4.18 -5.80 -19.37
N ALA A 181 4.95 -6.51 -18.53
CA ALA A 181 6.41 -6.57 -18.67
C ALA A 181 6.87 -7.27 -19.96
N VAL A 182 6.09 -8.21 -20.48
CA VAL A 182 6.39 -8.89 -21.76
C VAL A 182 6.37 -7.90 -22.92
N GLU A 183 5.34 -7.08 -22.99
CA GLU A 183 5.16 -6.02 -23.99
C GLU A 183 6.21 -4.93 -23.85
N GLN A 184 6.47 -4.48 -22.62
CA GLN A 184 7.49 -3.47 -22.33
C GLN A 184 8.89 -3.93 -22.78
N LEU A 185 9.25 -5.21 -22.55
CA LEU A 185 10.51 -5.79 -23.01
C LEU A 185 10.61 -5.85 -24.53
N ALA A 186 9.52 -6.23 -25.20
CA ALA A 186 9.48 -6.29 -26.65
C ALA A 186 9.65 -4.91 -27.29
N GLU A 187 8.93 -3.91 -26.77
CA GLU A 187 8.93 -2.54 -27.28
C GLU A 187 10.19 -1.76 -26.91
N GLY A 188 10.62 -1.84 -25.64
CA GLY A 188 11.70 -1.02 -25.10
C GLY A 188 13.09 -1.60 -25.30
N ALA A 189 13.25 -2.93 -25.35
CA ALA A 189 14.53 -3.61 -25.50
C ALA A 189 14.65 -4.47 -26.76
N GLY A 190 13.59 -4.60 -27.55
CA GLY A 190 13.55 -5.56 -28.65
C GLY A 190 13.64 -7.03 -28.20
N CYS A 191 13.35 -7.30 -26.93
CA CYS A 191 13.37 -8.63 -26.35
C CYS A 191 12.02 -9.31 -26.58
N VAL A 192 11.87 -9.98 -27.73
CA VAL A 192 10.68 -10.72 -28.12
C VAL A 192 10.91 -12.19 -27.81
N PHE A 193 10.20 -12.73 -26.82
CA PHE A 193 10.30 -14.13 -26.44
C PHE A 193 9.62 -15.05 -27.47
N ALA A 194 10.12 -16.31 -27.61
CA ALA A 194 9.46 -17.34 -28.43
C ALA A 194 8.07 -17.71 -27.92
N GLY A 195 7.85 -17.58 -26.64
CA GLY A 195 6.63 -17.81 -25.89
C GLY A 195 6.87 -17.49 -24.42
N VAL A 196 5.84 -17.54 -23.59
CA VAL A 196 5.95 -17.41 -22.12
C VAL A 196 5.17 -18.53 -21.44
N ASP A 197 5.75 -19.13 -20.40
CA ASP A 197 5.10 -20.13 -19.56
C ASP A 197 4.70 -19.47 -18.24
N GLN A 198 3.42 -19.20 -18.05
CA GLN A 198 2.94 -18.61 -16.80
C GLN A 198 2.82 -19.72 -15.75
N ALA A 199 3.81 -19.79 -14.86
CA ALA A 199 3.87 -20.78 -13.78
C ALA A 199 4.69 -20.25 -12.61
N THR A 200 4.64 -20.96 -11.48
CA THR A 200 5.60 -20.74 -10.39
C THR A 200 6.95 -21.30 -10.81
N PRO A 201 8.05 -20.56 -10.69
CA PRO A 201 9.38 -21.03 -11.12
C PRO A 201 9.81 -22.36 -10.55
N ALA A 202 9.40 -22.68 -9.31
CA ALA A 202 9.67 -23.97 -8.67
C ALA A 202 8.99 -25.16 -9.36
N ASP A 203 7.92 -24.92 -10.14
CA ASP A 203 7.12 -25.97 -10.79
C ASP A 203 7.67 -26.35 -12.18
N VAL A 204 8.70 -25.64 -12.66
CA VAL A 204 9.29 -25.87 -14.01
C VAL A 204 10.77 -26.22 -13.88
N PRO A 205 11.10 -27.51 -13.61
CA PRO A 205 12.48 -27.95 -13.50
C PRO A 205 13.27 -27.69 -14.79
N GLY A 206 14.46 -27.11 -14.66
CA GLY A 206 15.35 -26.84 -15.79
C GLY A 206 15.06 -25.52 -16.52
N ALA A 207 14.09 -24.73 -16.06
CA ALA A 207 13.91 -23.36 -16.53
C ALA A 207 15.18 -22.54 -16.24
N ARG A 208 15.56 -21.68 -17.19
CA ARG A 208 16.76 -20.84 -17.09
C ARG A 208 16.50 -19.35 -17.24
N VAL A 209 15.31 -18.99 -17.67
CA VAL A 209 14.86 -17.60 -17.86
C VAL A 209 13.57 -17.41 -17.10
N PHE A 210 13.51 -16.38 -16.30
CA PHE A 210 12.39 -16.10 -15.41
C PHE A 210 11.95 -14.64 -15.55
N GLY A 211 10.63 -14.44 -15.57
CA GLY A 211 9.99 -13.14 -15.37
C GLY A 211 9.30 -13.11 -14.03
N THR A 212 9.76 -12.26 -13.12
CA THR A 212 9.22 -12.17 -11.76
C THR A 212 9.28 -10.72 -11.27
N THR A 213 9.15 -10.50 -9.96
CA THR A 213 9.28 -9.15 -9.38
C THR A 213 10.44 -9.07 -8.38
N THR A 214 10.86 -7.85 -8.06
CA THR A 214 11.94 -7.59 -7.10
C THR A 214 11.64 -8.14 -5.70
N LEU A 215 10.36 -8.27 -5.31
CA LEU A 215 9.97 -8.83 -4.00
C LEU A 215 9.82 -10.36 -3.98
N SER A 216 10.03 -11.03 -5.11
CA SER A 216 9.97 -12.49 -5.15
C SER A 216 11.18 -13.13 -4.47
N ALA A 217 10.96 -14.23 -3.76
CA ALA A 217 12.04 -15.02 -3.16
C ALA A 217 13.07 -15.48 -4.20
N LEU A 218 12.66 -15.74 -5.44
CA LEU A 218 13.56 -16.10 -6.52
C LEU A 218 14.53 -14.96 -6.85
N ALA A 219 14.03 -13.73 -7.02
CA ALA A 219 14.86 -12.56 -7.34
C ALA A 219 15.84 -12.21 -6.21
N GLN A 220 15.52 -12.61 -4.97
CA GLN A 220 16.38 -12.41 -3.79
C GLN A 220 17.37 -13.56 -3.57
N SER A 221 17.36 -14.61 -4.41
CA SER A 221 18.22 -15.79 -4.23
C SER A 221 19.49 -15.71 -5.06
N ASP A 222 20.54 -16.37 -4.57
CA ASP A 222 21.81 -16.53 -5.31
C ASP A 222 21.71 -17.51 -6.51
N ALA A 223 20.57 -18.20 -6.64
CA ALA A 223 20.35 -19.16 -7.73
C ALA A 223 20.18 -18.47 -9.09
N VAL A 224 19.80 -17.20 -9.09
CA VAL A 224 19.57 -16.42 -10.30
C VAL A 224 20.40 -15.14 -10.32
N THR A 225 20.64 -14.66 -11.53
CA THR A 225 21.17 -13.31 -11.80
C THR A 225 20.04 -12.46 -12.32
N VAL A 226 19.60 -11.48 -11.54
CA VAL A 226 18.65 -10.46 -11.99
C VAL A 226 19.37 -9.54 -12.97
N LEU A 227 18.80 -9.36 -14.16
CA LEU A 227 19.36 -8.48 -15.18
C LEU A 227 19.09 -7.01 -14.82
N ALA A 228 20.13 -6.18 -14.91
CA ALA A 228 19.98 -4.75 -14.73
C ALA A 228 19.16 -4.14 -15.89
N ASP A 229 18.23 -3.28 -15.56
CA ASP A 229 17.41 -2.49 -16.49
C ASP A 229 17.97 -1.05 -16.57
N SER A 230 19.09 -0.88 -17.26
CA SER A 230 19.79 0.41 -17.34
C SER A 230 19.04 1.45 -18.18
N ASN A 231 18.19 1.00 -19.08
CA ASN A 231 17.39 1.86 -19.97
C ASN A 231 15.98 2.13 -19.46
N HIS A 232 15.64 1.62 -18.28
CA HIS A 232 14.29 1.75 -17.71
C HIS A 232 13.19 1.26 -18.66
N VAL A 233 13.37 0.05 -19.17
CA VAL A 233 12.41 -0.62 -20.06
C VAL A 233 11.16 -0.99 -19.29
N LEU A 234 11.34 -1.50 -18.07
CA LEU A 234 10.27 -1.91 -17.18
C LEU A 234 9.87 -0.75 -16.26
N ALA A 235 8.56 -0.53 -16.13
CA ALA A 235 8.05 0.58 -15.33
C ALA A 235 8.40 0.43 -13.84
N ALA A 236 8.78 1.54 -13.20
CA ALA A 236 9.02 1.60 -11.78
C ALA A 236 7.74 1.32 -10.99
N GLN A 237 7.89 0.62 -9.86
CA GLN A 237 6.81 0.18 -8.99
C GLN A 237 7.15 0.50 -7.52
N ASN A 238 7.43 1.77 -7.25
CA ASN A 238 7.80 2.22 -5.91
C ASN A 238 6.59 2.21 -4.97
N VAL A 239 6.83 1.85 -3.73
CA VAL A 239 5.79 1.91 -2.68
C VAL A 239 5.39 3.35 -2.42
N VAL A 240 4.09 3.61 -2.42
CA VAL A 240 3.51 4.95 -2.21
C VAL A 240 2.22 4.84 -1.39
N PRO A 241 1.95 5.75 -0.43
CA PRO A 241 0.66 5.81 0.24
C PRO A 241 -0.33 6.62 -0.60
N LEU A 242 -1.48 6.03 -0.90
CA LEU A 242 -2.63 6.71 -1.50
C LEU A 242 -3.64 7.05 -0.41
N PHE A 243 -4.12 8.29 -0.35
CA PHE A 243 -5.06 8.77 0.67
C PHE A 243 -6.00 9.85 0.12
N ARG A 244 -7.11 10.06 0.82
CA ARG A 244 -8.02 11.17 0.46
C ARG A 244 -7.39 12.52 0.80
N THR A 245 -7.44 13.44 -0.14
CA THR A 245 -6.96 14.83 0.04
C THR A 245 -7.58 15.45 1.28
N GLY A 246 -6.74 15.99 2.14
CA GLY A 246 -7.16 16.62 3.39
C GLY A 246 -7.54 15.64 4.53
N ALA A 247 -7.43 14.33 4.32
CA ALA A 247 -7.69 13.36 5.37
C ALA A 247 -6.51 13.15 6.35
N LEU A 248 -5.31 13.57 5.95
CA LEU A 248 -4.11 13.49 6.77
C LEU A 248 -3.61 14.89 7.10
N GLY A 249 -3.27 15.11 8.38
CA GLY A 249 -2.58 16.31 8.82
C GLY A 249 -1.07 16.23 8.56
N ASP A 250 -0.37 17.37 8.71
CA ASP A 250 1.07 17.51 8.43
C ASP A 250 1.94 16.49 9.20
N SER A 251 1.58 16.18 10.45
CA SER A 251 2.30 15.18 11.25
C SER A 251 2.21 13.77 10.66
N ALA A 252 1.05 13.42 10.10
CA ALA A 252 0.88 12.12 9.44
C ALA A 252 1.66 12.06 8.13
N VAL A 253 1.57 13.09 7.29
CA VAL A 253 2.35 13.17 6.04
C VAL A 253 3.84 13.10 6.33
N LYS A 254 4.33 13.80 7.37
CA LYS A 254 5.74 13.72 7.79
C LYS A 254 6.13 12.30 8.23
N ALA A 255 5.25 11.60 8.95
CA ALA A 255 5.51 10.21 9.34
C ALA A 255 5.57 9.27 8.12
N LEU A 256 4.69 9.47 7.11
CA LEU A 256 4.76 8.72 5.85
C LEU A 256 6.06 9.00 5.07
N SER A 257 6.57 10.24 5.08
CA SER A 257 7.85 10.59 4.45
C SER A 257 9.04 9.87 5.10
N VAL A 258 8.95 9.48 6.39
CA VAL A 258 9.97 8.64 7.03
C VAL A 258 9.98 7.25 6.39
N VAL A 259 8.82 6.64 6.14
CA VAL A 259 8.74 5.35 5.42
C VAL A 259 9.35 5.49 4.03
N ALA A 260 9.05 6.58 3.33
CA ALA A 260 9.61 6.86 2.00
C ALA A 260 11.15 6.92 2.00
N GLY A 261 11.75 7.50 3.05
CA GLY A 261 13.21 7.61 3.18
C GLY A 261 13.91 6.34 3.66
N GLU A 262 13.23 5.49 4.42
CA GLU A 262 13.87 4.38 5.16
C GLU A 262 13.56 2.98 4.59
N LEU A 263 12.44 2.81 3.88
CA LEU A 263 12.03 1.50 3.40
C LEU A 263 12.77 1.13 2.12
N SER A 264 13.60 0.08 2.19
CA SER A 264 14.29 -0.49 1.04
C SER A 264 13.58 -1.73 0.48
N THR A 265 13.83 -2.06 -0.79
CA THR A 265 13.31 -3.29 -1.43
C THR A 265 13.78 -4.54 -0.69
N THR A 266 15.02 -4.57 -0.22
CA THR A 266 15.57 -5.71 0.53
C THR A 266 14.86 -5.91 1.85
N ASP A 267 14.60 -4.82 2.60
CA ASP A 267 13.84 -4.91 3.86
C ASP A 267 12.43 -5.41 3.62
N LEU A 268 11.75 -4.85 2.62
CA LEU A 268 10.37 -5.24 2.30
C LEU A 268 10.30 -6.70 1.87
N ALA A 269 11.20 -7.16 0.99
CA ALA A 269 11.26 -8.55 0.56
C ALA A 269 11.51 -9.50 1.74
N ALA A 270 12.42 -9.15 2.66
CA ALA A 270 12.71 -9.96 3.84
C ALA A 270 11.51 -10.05 4.80
N MET A 271 10.77 -8.95 5.00
CA MET A 271 9.53 -8.94 5.79
C MET A 271 8.45 -9.82 5.18
N ILE A 272 8.24 -9.69 3.87
CA ILE A 272 7.26 -10.49 3.13
C ILE A 272 7.60 -11.98 3.19
N ASP A 273 8.86 -12.37 3.03
CA ASP A 273 9.30 -13.76 3.12
C ASP A 273 9.03 -14.37 4.49
N GLN A 274 9.33 -13.63 5.58
CA GLN A 274 9.04 -14.07 6.94
C GLN A 274 7.53 -14.33 7.16
N VAL A 275 6.68 -13.46 6.62
CA VAL A 275 5.21 -13.63 6.73
C VAL A 275 4.72 -14.79 5.87
N ARG A 276 5.18 -14.92 4.64
CA ARG A 276 4.81 -16.03 3.72
C ARG A 276 5.20 -17.38 4.24
N THR A 277 6.35 -17.48 4.90
CA THR A 277 6.84 -18.73 5.50
C THR A 277 6.25 -19.04 6.88
N GLY A 278 5.40 -18.12 7.41
CA GLY A 278 4.75 -18.28 8.71
C GLY A 278 5.68 -18.11 9.91
N ASN A 279 6.88 -17.54 9.70
CA ASN A 279 7.88 -17.31 10.75
C ASN A 279 7.52 -16.12 11.64
N ALA A 280 6.78 -15.14 11.12
CA ALA A 280 6.31 -13.98 11.86
C ALA A 280 5.01 -13.43 11.27
N SER A 281 4.27 -12.64 12.02
CA SER A 281 3.11 -11.87 11.53
C SER A 281 3.57 -10.56 10.89
N ALA A 282 2.71 -9.97 10.06
CA ALA A 282 2.98 -8.67 9.43
C ALA A 282 3.28 -7.58 10.46
N SER A 283 2.57 -7.56 11.59
CA SER A 283 2.81 -6.57 12.65
C SER A 283 4.12 -6.78 13.40
N GLU A 284 4.59 -8.03 13.55
CA GLU A 284 5.89 -8.32 14.17
C GLU A 284 7.05 -7.88 13.29
N VAL A 285 7.01 -8.20 11.98
CA VAL A 285 8.07 -7.78 11.05
C VAL A 285 8.13 -6.26 10.91
N ALA A 286 6.99 -5.58 10.85
CA ALA A 286 6.93 -4.12 10.77
C ALA A 286 7.53 -3.44 12.02
N ARG A 287 7.19 -3.91 13.21
CA ARG A 287 7.77 -3.42 14.47
C ARG A 287 9.29 -3.68 14.53
N THR A 288 9.72 -4.90 14.21
CA THR A 288 11.15 -5.24 14.20
C THR A 288 11.92 -4.36 13.22
N TRP A 289 11.38 -4.14 12.03
CA TRP A 289 11.97 -3.24 11.03
C TRP A 289 12.11 -1.81 11.57
N TRP A 290 11.07 -1.30 12.24
CA TRP A 290 11.07 0.06 12.80
C TRP A 290 12.03 0.21 13.98
N ASP A 291 12.06 -0.76 14.92
CA ASP A 291 12.91 -0.72 16.12
C ASP A 291 14.41 -0.68 15.79
N THR A 292 14.82 -1.19 14.62
CA THR A 292 16.23 -1.13 14.17
C THR A 292 16.63 0.23 13.58
N ARG A 293 15.72 1.19 13.48
CA ARG A 293 15.91 2.53 12.89
C ARG A 293 15.79 3.67 13.88
N GLN A 294 15.51 3.37 15.11
CA GLN A 294 15.51 4.31 16.23
C GLN A 294 16.81 4.23 17.03
#